data_54b46e9b770d06978c755e604dad7ed7
#
_entry.id   54b46e9b770d06978c755e604dad7ed7
#
_cell.length_a   1.000
_cell.length_b   1.000
_cell.length_c   1.000
_cell.angle_alpha   90.00
_cell.angle_beta   90.00
_cell.angle_gamma   90.00
#
_symmetry.space_group_name_H-M   'P 1'
#
loop_
_entity.id
_entity.type
_entity.pdbx_description
1 polymer ?
#
loop_
_entity_poly.entity_id
_entity_poly.type
_entity_poly.pdbx_seq_one_letter_code
_entity_poly.pdbx_strand_id
1 'polypeptide(L)'
;MQQNFENYDLITPTARISTPTHGGRAKCLQRLVRLDLPVPKTVALSFDAIKSIVAGKMPDLMNILSHFNPTDTLCVRPSSESLDWGGPGAVLNIGMNDERCSHLSKHIGEKSASELYFRFIQAYSVNVARLDPDVFDHITRANGNSVSAALAAYKDEMDESFPQSIEHQLSEVLRSMARAWEGTSARLLREAKGAPADAGLGLVIQKMAFGVGDGESGSGVLQLVNSDTGQPQITGRYLRQSQGRESLSDKQGALYLTRDARGPSLETEETSIFKELIKKAELMRKKLREEMQIEFTIENGQLHILDGIRVTRRPRAAVTIAVSLAKDKIITKEEALMRVDPRAVGELLHRQIDPNAERNILAKGVAASPGAATGIVVFSASAAQSCAARGEACILVRRETSPE
;
A
#
# COMPACT_ATOMS: atom_id res chain seq x y z
N MET A 1 -30.74 26.50 12.97
CA MET A 1 -30.21 25.76 11.80
C MET A 1 -29.14 24.78 12.30
N GLN A 2 -29.51 23.52 12.57
CA GLN A 2 -28.53 22.47 12.77
C GLN A 2 -27.86 22.25 11.43
N GLN A 3 -26.59 22.65 11.32
CA GLN A 3 -25.75 22.18 10.24
C GLN A 3 -25.61 20.67 10.40
N ASN A 4 -26.27 19.91 9.53
CA ASN A 4 -25.92 18.51 9.32
C ASN A 4 -24.46 18.51 8.90
N PHE A 5 -23.55 18.25 9.81
CA PHE A 5 -22.18 17.92 9.45
C PHE A 5 -22.26 16.56 8.73
N GLU A 6 -22.25 16.61 7.42
CA GLU A 6 -22.00 15.43 6.62
C GLU A 6 -20.62 14.93 7.03
N ASN A 7 -20.57 13.71 7.58
CA ASN A 7 -19.35 13.11 8.10
C ASN A 7 -18.43 12.58 6.96
N TYR A 8 -18.63 13.07 5.73
CA TYR A 8 -17.84 12.72 4.55
C TYR A 8 -17.69 13.94 3.63
N ASP A 9 -16.64 13.92 2.81
CA ASP A 9 -16.33 14.97 1.86
C ASP A 9 -15.94 14.37 0.50
N LEU A 10 -16.51 14.89 -0.60
CA LEU A 10 -15.94 14.65 -1.93
C LEU A 10 -14.56 15.31 -1.99
N ILE A 11 -13.52 14.55 -2.39
CA ILE A 11 -12.17 15.09 -2.50
C ILE A 11 -12.10 16.06 -3.69
N THR A 12 -12.11 17.34 -3.38
CA THR A 12 -11.92 18.47 -4.30
C THR A 12 -10.74 19.32 -3.85
N PRO A 13 -10.22 20.24 -4.68
CA PRO A 13 -9.14 21.14 -4.26
C PRO A 13 -9.47 21.96 -3.01
N THR A 14 -10.74 22.27 -2.78
CA THR A 14 -11.23 23.15 -1.71
C THR A 14 -11.87 22.41 -0.54
N ALA A 15 -12.06 21.09 -0.61
CA ALA A 15 -12.65 20.29 0.45
C ALA A 15 -11.90 20.45 1.79
N ARG A 16 -12.64 20.36 2.91
CA ARG A 16 -12.08 20.55 4.26
C ARG A 16 -11.45 19.24 4.82
N ILE A 17 -10.45 18.73 4.12
CA ILE A 17 -9.77 17.49 4.48
C ILE A 17 -8.45 17.80 5.19
N SER A 18 -8.25 17.21 6.36
CA SER A 18 -7.02 17.30 7.13
C SER A 18 -6.57 15.90 7.60
N THR A 19 -5.28 15.75 7.90
CA THR A 19 -4.75 14.49 8.42
C THR A 19 -5.38 14.10 9.77
N PRO A 20 -5.56 15.04 10.75
CA PRO A 20 -6.20 14.71 12.03
C PRO A 20 -7.69 14.36 11.96
N THR A 21 -8.35 14.60 10.83
CA THR A 21 -9.79 14.33 10.69
C THR A 21 -10.12 13.24 9.69
N HIS A 22 -9.32 13.07 8.64
CA HIS A 22 -9.60 12.15 7.52
C HIS A 22 -8.42 11.21 7.22
N GLY A 23 -7.29 11.39 7.91
CA GLY A 23 -6.07 10.60 7.72
C GLY A 23 -5.16 11.06 6.58
N GLY A 24 -3.99 10.44 6.54
CA GLY A 24 -2.92 10.80 5.64
C GLY A 24 -3.23 10.54 4.16
N ARG A 25 -3.89 9.42 3.84
CA ARG A 25 -4.27 9.07 2.46
C ARG A 25 -5.26 10.06 1.87
N ALA A 26 -6.36 10.36 2.57
CA ALA A 26 -7.34 11.33 2.10
C ALA A 26 -6.69 12.70 1.87
N LYS A 27 -5.81 13.14 2.78
CA LYS A 27 -5.05 14.38 2.62
C LYS A 27 -4.07 14.34 1.47
N CYS A 28 -3.38 13.23 1.25
CA CYS A 28 -2.51 13.07 0.09
C CYS A 28 -3.30 13.16 -1.21
N LEU A 29 -4.39 12.40 -1.35
CA LEU A 29 -5.24 12.44 -2.54
C LEU A 29 -5.76 13.85 -2.83
N GLN A 30 -6.16 14.62 -1.80
CA GLN A 30 -6.53 16.02 -1.98
C GLN A 30 -5.38 16.88 -2.54
N ARG A 31 -4.14 16.67 -2.05
CA ARG A 31 -2.97 17.38 -2.57
C ARG A 31 -2.70 17.01 -4.03
N LEU A 32 -2.90 15.74 -4.42
CA LEU A 32 -2.75 15.30 -5.81
C LEU A 32 -3.82 15.94 -6.72
N VAL A 33 -5.07 16.00 -6.26
CA VAL A 33 -6.17 16.69 -6.97
C VAL A 33 -5.86 18.19 -7.14
N ARG A 34 -5.30 18.84 -6.13
CA ARG A 34 -4.85 20.25 -6.22
C ARG A 34 -3.73 20.47 -7.24
N LEU A 35 -2.97 19.44 -7.57
CA LEU A 35 -1.92 19.47 -8.58
C LEU A 35 -2.43 19.09 -9.97
N ASP A 36 -3.74 18.94 -10.13
CA ASP A 36 -4.39 18.53 -11.37
C ASP A 36 -3.88 17.18 -11.89
N LEU A 37 -3.56 16.27 -10.96
CA LEU A 37 -3.17 14.90 -11.29
C LEU A 37 -4.41 14.03 -11.55
N PRO A 38 -4.31 13.02 -12.43
CA PRO A 38 -5.44 12.18 -12.81
C PRO A 38 -5.77 11.16 -11.68
N VAL A 39 -6.33 11.68 -10.60
CA VAL A 39 -6.81 10.88 -9.46
C VAL A 39 -8.26 10.50 -9.74
N PRO A 40 -8.63 9.20 -9.65
CA PRO A 40 -10.03 8.80 -9.75
C PRO A 40 -10.90 9.50 -8.70
N LYS A 41 -12.16 9.78 -9.04
CA LYS A 41 -13.11 10.42 -8.13
C LYS A 41 -13.14 9.69 -6.78
N THR A 42 -13.07 10.43 -5.69
CA THR A 42 -12.91 9.88 -4.35
C THR A 42 -13.73 10.66 -3.34
N VAL A 43 -14.42 9.95 -2.45
CA VAL A 43 -15.10 10.47 -1.26
C VAL A 43 -14.29 10.03 -0.04
N ALA A 44 -14.06 10.94 0.91
CA ALA A 44 -13.37 10.66 2.17
C ALA A 44 -14.37 10.67 3.33
N LEU A 45 -14.36 9.63 4.16
CA LEU A 45 -15.07 9.57 5.41
C LEU A 45 -14.14 9.98 6.56
N SER A 46 -14.63 10.84 7.43
CA SER A 46 -13.90 11.33 8.60
C SER A 46 -13.77 10.26 9.70
N PHE A 47 -12.88 10.50 10.66
CA PHE A 47 -12.77 9.65 11.87
C PHE A 47 -14.08 9.59 12.64
N ASP A 48 -14.83 10.69 12.69
CA ASP A 48 -16.13 10.71 13.38
C ASP A 48 -17.21 9.93 12.62
N ALA A 49 -17.14 9.89 11.27
CA ALA A 49 -17.95 9.00 10.47
C ALA A 49 -17.73 7.53 10.85
N ILE A 50 -16.46 7.13 10.98
CA ILE A 50 -16.11 5.75 11.32
C ILE A 50 -16.54 5.41 12.74
N LYS A 51 -16.37 6.32 13.71
CA LYS A 51 -16.92 6.14 15.08
C LYS A 51 -18.44 5.98 15.07
N SER A 52 -19.14 6.75 14.22
CA SER A 52 -20.60 6.62 14.06
C SER A 52 -21.00 5.26 13.49
N ILE A 53 -20.25 4.74 12.48
CA ILE A 53 -20.46 3.41 11.91
C ILE A 53 -20.27 2.32 12.97
N VAL A 54 -19.23 2.40 13.79
CA VAL A 54 -19.01 1.49 14.92
C VAL A 54 -20.18 1.53 15.91
N ALA A 55 -20.74 2.71 16.15
CA ALA A 55 -21.93 2.91 17.00
C ALA A 55 -23.25 2.51 16.30
N GLY A 56 -23.22 1.92 15.11
CA GLY A 56 -24.38 1.44 14.36
C GLY A 56 -25.07 2.48 13.48
N LYS A 57 -24.52 3.69 13.35
CA LYS A 57 -25.10 4.77 12.54
C LYS A 57 -24.34 4.87 11.20
N MET A 58 -24.98 4.46 10.11
CA MET A 58 -24.42 4.53 8.76
C MET A 58 -24.62 5.95 8.20
N PRO A 59 -23.63 6.53 7.48
CA PRO A 59 -23.85 7.75 6.70
C PRO A 59 -24.86 7.51 5.58
N ASP A 60 -25.35 8.59 4.96
CA ASP A 60 -26.24 8.50 3.80
C ASP A 60 -25.46 7.93 2.59
N LEU A 61 -25.57 6.61 2.40
CA LEU A 61 -24.87 5.90 1.32
C LEU A 61 -25.41 6.30 -0.05
N MET A 62 -26.70 6.59 -0.19
CA MET A 62 -27.27 7.00 -1.46
C MET A 62 -26.69 8.34 -1.91
N ASN A 63 -26.48 9.28 -0.98
CA ASN A 63 -25.83 10.54 -1.29
C ASN A 63 -24.34 10.33 -1.63
N ILE A 64 -23.63 9.48 -0.91
CA ILE A 64 -22.24 9.12 -1.26
C ILE A 64 -22.17 8.51 -2.66
N LEU A 65 -23.05 7.55 -2.98
CA LEU A 65 -23.09 6.87 -4.27
C LEU A 65 -23.48 7.82 -5.42
N SER A 66 -24.28 8.87 -5.14
CA SER A 66 -24.65 9.87 -6.15
C SER A 66 -23.47 10.64 -6.74
N HIS A 67 -22.34 10.65 -6.06
CA HIS A 67 -21.09 11.22 -6.59
C HIS A 67 -20.45 10.37 -7.69
N PHE A 68 -20.83 9.11 -7.86
CA PHE A 68 -20.28 8.16 -8.83
C PHE A 68 -21.31 7.87 -9.92
N ASN A 69 -20.86 7.38 -11.08
CA ASN A 69 -21.78 6.91 -12.09
C ASN A 69 -22.42 5.59 -11.63
N PRO A 70 -23.68 5.32 -12.01
CA PRO A 70 -24.32 4.05 -11.66
C PRO A 70 -23.56 2.81 -12.13
N THR A 71 -22.70 2.97 -13.15
CA THR A 71 -21.87 1.92 -13.73
C THR A 71 -20.48 1.81 -13.11
N ASP A 72 -20.07 2.72 -12.22
CA ASP A 72 -18.76 2.66 -11.59
C ASP A 72 -18.70 1.52 -10.56
N THR A 73 -17.56 0.84 -10.49
CA THR A 73 -17.18 0.03 -9.33
C THR A 73 -16.25 0.84 -8.43
N LEU A 74 -16.25 0.51 -7.16
CA LEU A 74 -15.58 1.29 -6.13
C LEU A 74 -14.54 0.44 -5.39
N CYS A 75 -13.62 1.10 -4.73
CA CYS A 75 -12.81 0.50 -3.68
C CYS A 75 -12.91 1.31 -2.40
N VAL A 76 -12.74 0.63 -1.26
CA VAL A 76 -12.60 1.27 0.05
C VAL A 76 -11.20 1.00 0.59
N ARG A 77 -10.52 2.07 0.99
CA ARG A 77 -9.14 2.02 1.45
C ARG A 77 -9.00 2.75 2.80
N PRO A 78 -8.22 2.21 3.77
CA PRO A 78 -8.00 2.87 5.05
C PRO A 78 -7.19 4.16 4.91
N SER A 79 -7.48 5.13 5.75
CA SER A 79 -6.84 6.44 5.82
C SER A 79 -6.64 6.85 7.29
N SER A 80 -5.68 6.24 7.97
CA SER A 80 -5.20 6.66 9.29
C SER A 80 -4.23 7.84 9.18
N GLU A 81 -3.87 8.47 10.28
CA GLU A 81 -2.88 9.55 10.28
C GLU A 81 -1.51 9.06 9.80
N SER A 82 -1.12 7.85 10.21
CA SER A 82 0.09 7.18 9.71
C SER A 82 -0.25 5.81 9.15
N LEU A 83 0.26 5.52 7.97
CA LEU A 83 0.14 4.20 7.33
C LEU A 83 0.98 3.12 8.04
N ASP A 84 2.01 3.52 8.80
CA ASP A 84 2.90 2.62 9.53
C ASP A 84 2.18 1.90 10.68
N TRP A 85 1.09 2.48 11.18
CA TRP A 85 0.29 1.86 12.25
C TRP A 85 -0.45 0.60 11.78
N GLY A 86 -0.59 0.40 10.47
CA GLY A 86 -1.39 -0.67 9.89
C GLY A 86 -2.87 -0.30 9.83
N GLY A 87 -3.71 -1.28 9.59
CA GLY A 87 -5.16 -1.09 9.48
C GLY A 87 -5.80 -2.21 8.69
N PRO A 88 -7.12 -2.13 8.45
CA PRO A 88 -7.82 -3.09 7.61
C PRO A 88 -7.29 -3.06 6.18
N GLY A 89 -7.33 -4.20 5.50
CA GLY A 89 -7.00 -4.28 4.07
C GLY A 89 -7.98 -3.48 3.21
N ALA A 90 -7.54 -3.05 2.04
CA ALA A 90 -8.42 -2.44 1.04
C ALA A 90 -9.38 -3.49 0.47
N VAL A 91 -10.62 -3.10 0.20
CA VAL A 91 -11.60 -3.91 -0.54
C VAL A 91 -11.82 -3.28 -1.90
N LEU A 92 -11.53 -4.03 -2.95
CA LEU A 92 -11.62 -3.59 -4.35
C LEU A 92 -12.88 -4.14 -5.02
N ASN A 93 -13.29 -3.53 -6.12
CA ASN A 93 -14.38 -3.97 -7.00
C ASN A 93 -15.77 -4.02 -6.34
N ILE A 94 -16.01 -3.19 -5.33
CA ILE A 94 -17.34 -3.04 -4.73
C ILE A 94 -18.32 -2.53 -5.80
N GLY A 95 -19.48 -3.15 -5.89
CA GLY A 95 -20.45 -2.91 -6.95
C GLY A 95 -20.41 -4.00 -8.03
N MET A 96 -19.43 -4.91 -8.01
CA MET A 96 -19.48 -6.09 -8.87
C MET A 96 -20.65 -6.99 -8.46
N ASN A 97 -21.45 -7.34 -9.41
CA ASN A 97 -22.61 -8.23 -9.35
C ASN A 97 -22.81 -8.90 -10.71
N ASP A 98 -23.83 -9.74 -10.85
CA ASP A 98 -24.08 -10.48 -12.07
C ASP A 98 -24.35 -9.56 -13.28
N GLU A 99 -25.15 -8.51 -13.10
CA GLU A 99 -25.43 -7.50 -14.13
C GLU A 99 -24.17 -6.74 -14.54
N ARG A 100 -23.39 -6.30 -13.55
CA ARG A 100 -22.16 -5.55 -13.79
C ARG A 100 -21.10 -6.41 -14.47
N CYS A 101 -20.95 -7.67 -14.08
CA CYS A 101 -20.05 -8.61 -14.74
C CYS A 101 -20.45 -8.78 -16.23
N SER A 102 -21.72 -8.97 -16.51
CA SER A 102 -22.24 -9.06 -17.88
C SER A 102 -22.03 -7.77 -18.70
N HIS A 103 -22.16 -6.60 -18.07
CA HIS A 103 -21.88 -5.32 -18.74
C HIS A 103 -20.38 -5.14 -19.02
N LEU A 104 -19.52 -5.37 -18.03
CA LEU A 104 -18.08 -5.23 -18.16
C LEU A 104 -17.48 -6.21 -19.18
N SER A 105 -18.03 -7.43 -19.29
CA SER A 105 -17.55 -8.42 -20.23
C SER A 105 -17.57 -7.94 -21.70
N LYS A 106 -18.46 -6.99 -22.02
CA LYS A 106 -18.54 -6.37 -23.35
C LYS A 106 -17.40 -5.37 -23.63
N HIS A 107 -16.74 -4.85 -22.58
CA HIS A 107 -15.71 -3.81 -22.67
C HIS A 107 -14.30 -4.34 -22.40
N ILE A 108 -14.16 -5.25 -21.43
CA ILE A 108 -12.85 -5.78 -21.00
C ILE A 108 -12.68 -7.29 -21.27
N GLY A 109 -13.66 -7.90 -21.94
CA GLY A 109 -13.69 -9.33 -22.21
C GLY A 109 -14.24 -10.15 -21.03
N GLU A 110 -14.85 -11.29 -21.36
CA GLU A 110 -15.53 -12.17 -20.40
C GLU A 110 -14.58 -12.69 -19.31
N LYS A 111 -13.38 -13.10 -19.72
CA LYS A 111 -12.36 -13.63 -18.79
C LYS A 111 -11.96 -12.59 -17.74
N SER A 112 -11.66 -11.35 -18.15
CA SER A 112 -11.25 -10.28 -17.25
C SER A 112 -12.38 -9.87 -16.30
N ALA A 113 -13.61 -9.72 -16.82
CA ALA A 113 -14.77 -9.39 -16.01
C ALA A 113 -15.08 -10.47 -14.96
N SER A 114 -15.02 -11.75 -15.35
CA SER A 114 -15.21 -12.88 -14.43
C SER A 114 -14.12 -12.94 -13.38
N GLU A 115 -12.86 -12.70 -13.74
CA GLU A 115 -11.74 -12.65 -12.78
C GLU A 115 -11.91 -11.53 -11.75
N LEU A 116 -12.34 -10.33 -12.16
CA LEU A 116 -12.61 -9.22 -11.26
C LEU A 116 -13.76 -9.55 -10.29
N TYR A 117 -14.81 -10.17 -10.79
CA TYR A 117 -15.96 -10.55 -9.98
C TYR A 117 -15.57 -11.66 -8.97
N PHE A 118 -14.88 -12.69 -9.44
CA PHE A 118 -14.36 -13.75 -8.56
C PHE A 118 -13.50 -13.19 -7.42
N ARG A 119 -12.55 -12.31 -7.74
CA ARG A 119 -11.71 -11.66 -6.74
C ARG A 119 -12.50 -10.83 -5.73
N PHE A 120 -13.56 -10.17 -6.19
CA PHE A 120 -14.43 -9.42 -5.30
C PHE A 120 -15.22 -10.35 -4.38
N ILE A 121 -15.81 -11.43 -4.90
CA ILE A 121 -16.50 -12.42 -4.08
C ILE A 121 -15.55 -12.96 -2.99
N GLN A 122 -14.36 -13.38 -3.37
CA GLN A 122 -13.35 -13.89 -2.44
C GLN A 122 -12.96 -12.84 -1.38
N ALA A 123 -12.65 -11.62 -1.81
CA ALA A 123 -12.26 -10.54 -0.89
C ALA A 123 -13.38 -10.15 0.07
N TYR A 124 -14.62 -10.09 -0.43
CA TYR A 124 -15.81 -9.80 0.39
C TYR A 124 -16.05 -10.92 1.39
N SER A 125 -16.04 -12.16 0.96
CA SER A 125 -16.25 -13.34 1.79
C SER A 125 -15.25 -13.39 2.96
N VAL A 126 -13.96 -13.20 2.66
CA VAL A 126 -12.90 -13.26 3.68
C VAL A 126 -12.90 -12.03 4.59
N ASN A 127 -12.96 -10.82 4.01
CA ASN A 127 -12.76 -9.59 4.80
C ASN A 127 -14.06 -9.08 5.45
N VAL A 128 -15.21 -9.38 4.87
CA VAL A 128 -16.51 -8.88 5.33
C VAL A 128 -17.31 -9.98 6.02
N ALA A 129 -17.57 -11.09 5.34
CA ALA A 129 -18.31 -12.23 5.88
C ALA A 129 -17.49 -13.10 6.85
N ARG A 130 -16.15 -12.92 6.92
CA ARG A 130 -15.24 -13.63 7.81
C ARG A 130 -15.14 -15.13 7.54
N LEU A 131 -15.34 -15.53 6.31
CA LEU A 131 -15.13 -16.91 5.88
C LEU A 131 -13.63 -17.24 5.83
N ASP A 132 -13.34 -18.55 5.97
CA ASP A 132 -11.97 -19.04 5.81
C ASP A 132 -11.53 -18.88 4.34
N PRO A 133 -10.34 -18.32 4.07
CA PRO A 133 -9.79 -18.26 2.71
C PRO A 133 -9.75 -19.61 2.00
N ASP A 134 -9.53 -20.70 2.73
CA ASP A 134 -9.41 -22.06 2.19
C ASP A 134 -10.68 -22.53 1.46
N VAL A 135 -11.85 -21.94 1.77
CA VAL A 135 -13.12 -22.17 1.05
C VAL A 135 -12.97 -21.96 -0.45
N PHE A 136 -12.10 -21.02 -0.87
CA PHE A 136 -11.91 -20.64 -2.26
C PHE A 136 -10.69 -21.28 -2.93
N ASP A 137 -9.83 -21.97 -2.19
CA ASP A 137 -8.57 -22.52 -2.71
C ASP A 137 -8.77 -23.62 -3.76
N HIS A 138 -9.88 -24.35 -3.66
CA HIS A 138 -10.24 -25.43 -4.58
C HIS A 138 -10.96 -24.95 -5.83
N ILE A 139 -11.35 -23.65 -5.89
CA ILE A 139 -12.03 -23.08 -7.05
C ILE A 139 -10.99 -22.73 -8.09
N THR A 140 -10.75 -23.65 -9.04
CA THR A 140 -9.77 -23.45 -10.11
C THR A 140 -10.23 -22.38 -11.09
N ARG A 141 -9.39 -21.36 -11.29
CA ARG A 141 -9.59 -20.24 -12.24
C ARG A 141 -9.60 -20.66 -13.71
N ALA A 142 -9.43 -21.96 -14.00
CA ALA A 142 -9.12 -22.47 -15.35
C ALA A 142 -10.34 -22.67 -16.27
N ASN A 143 -11.57 -22.71 -15.78
CA ASN A 143 -12.70 -23.25 -16.56
C ASN A 143 -13.91 -22.33 -16.72
N GLY A 144 -13.78 -20.99 -16.66
CA GLY A 144 -14.93 -20.08 -16.91
C GLY A 144 -16.08 -20.13 -15.87
N ASN A 145 -16.11 -21.16 -15.02
CA ASN A 145 -17.13 -21.40 -13.99
C ASN A 145 -16.72 -20.91 -12.58
N SER A 146 -15.62 -20.17 -12.46
CA SER A 146 -15.10 -19.75 -11.15
C SER A 146 -16.06 -18.83 -10.38
N VAL A 147 -16.80 -17.97 -11.07
CA VAL A 147 -17.80 -17.08 -10.45
C VAL A 147 -18.95 -17.86 -9.86
N SER A 148 -19.56 -18.77 -10.65
CA SER A 148 -20.69 -19.61 -10.20
C SER A 148 -20.29 -20.48 -9.01
N ALA A 149 -19.09 -21.06 -9.05
CA ALA A 149 -18.56 -21.88 -7.94
C ALA A 149 -18.32 -21.03 -6.69
N ALA A 150 -17.79 -19.81 -6.82
CA ALA A 150 -17.58 -18.91 -5.69
C ALA A 150 -18.90 -18.43 -5.06
N LEU A 151 -19.90 -18.12 -5.89
CA LEU A 151 -21.26 -17.76 -5.43
C LEU A 151 -21.93 -18.92 -4.69
N ALA A 152 -21.76 -20.17 -5.21
CA ALA A 152 -22.28 -21.37 -4.54
C ALA A 152 -21.57 -21.58 -3.19
N ALA A 153 -20.23 -21.52 -3.16
CA ALA A 153 -19.46 -21.64 -1.93
C ALA A 153 -19.85 -20.59 -0.86
N TYR A 154 -20.04 -19.34 -1.29
CA TYR A 154 -20.53 -18.29 -0.39
C TYR A 154 -21.90 -18.64 0.19
N LYS A 155 -22.84 -19.08 -0.68
CA LYS A 155 -24.19 -19.44 -0.27
C LYS A 155 -24.21 -20.62 0.70
N ASP A 156 -23.37 -21.63 0.45
CA ASP A 156 -23.30 -22.82 1.29
C ASP A 156 -22.75 -22.50 2.70
N GLU A 157 -21.81 -21.55 2.80
CA GLU A 157 -21.23 -21.14 4.08
C GLU A 157 -22.09 -20.13 4.86
N MET A 158 -22.81 -19.25 4.16
CA MET A 158 -23.56 -18.16 4.77
C MET A 158 -25.07 -18.44 4.91
N ASP A 159 -25.59 -19.50 4.30
CA ASP A 159 -27.02 -19.78 4.15
C ASP A 159 -27.82 -18.65 3.44
N GLU A 160 -27.11 -17.73 2.77
CA GLU A 160 -27.71 -16.63 2.03
C GLU A 160 -26.98 -16.34 0.71
N SER A 161 -27.69 -15.70 -0.23
CA SER A 161 -27.08 -15.36 -1.52
C SER A 161 -26.11 -14.19 -1.40
N PHE A 162 -25.05 -14.21 -2.21
CA PHE A 162 -24.08 -13.11 -2.28
C PHE A 162 -24.79 -11.79 -2.62
N PRO A 163 -24.54 -10.68 -1.90
CA PRO A 163 -25.26 -9.43 -2.08
C PRO A 163 -25.02 -8.81 -3.46
N GLN A 164 -26.10 -8.48 -4.15
CA GLN A 164 -26.08 -7.90 -5.50
C GLN A 164 -26.23 -6.37 -5.50
N SER A 165 -26.64 -5.76 -4.39
CA SER A 165 -26.77 -4.31 -4.25
C SER A 165 -25.44 -3.66 -3.84
N ILE A 166 -24.97 -2.67 -4.60
CA ILE A 166 -23.78 -1.89 -4.27
C ILE A 166 -23.91 -1.18 -2.92
N GLU A 167 -25.08 -0.70 -2.59
CA GLU A 167 -25.35 -0.03 -1.30
C GLU A 167 -25.16 -1.01 -0.14
N HIS A 168 -25.72 -2.23 -0.26
CA HIS A 168 -25.55 -3.27 0.76
C HIS A 168 -24.08 -3.69 0.88
N GLN A 169 -23.43 -3.98 -0.25
CA GLN A 169 -21.98 -4.32 -0.28
C GLN A 169 -21.12 -3.25 0.39
N LEU A 170 -21.34 -1.97 0.05
CA LEU A 170 -20.61 -0.84 0.62
C LEU A 170 -20.87 -0.71 2.12
N SER A 171 -22.12 -0.83 2.55
CA SER A 171 -22.50 -0.80 3.97
C SER A 171 -21.72 -1.82 4.78
N GLU A 172 -21.70 -3.07 4.33
CA GLU A 172 -21.05 -4.16 5.06
C GLU A 172 -19.51 -4.02 5.03
N VAL A 173 -18.93 -3.57 3.90
CA VAL A 173 -17.50 -3.26 3.82
C VAL A 173 -17.12 -2.18 4.83
N LEU A 174 -17.85 -1.08 4.90
CA LEU A 174 -17.58 0.02 5.84
C LEU A 174 -17.68 -0.45 7.29
N ARG A 175 -18.73 -1.23 7.63
CA ARG A 175 -18.88 -1.83 8.97
C ARG A 175 -17.72 -2.77 9.32
N SER A 176 -17.35 -3.65 8.40
CA SER A 176 -16.27 -4.60 8.63
C SER A 176 -14.93 -3.90 8.86
N MET A 177 -14.59 -2.91 8.03
CA MET A 177 -13.34 -2.17 8.17
C MET A 177 -13.31 -1.35 9.46
N ALA A 178 -14.42 -0.71 9.83
CA ALA A 178 -14.56 0.03 11.08
C ALA A 178 -14.37 -0.89 12.31
N ARG A 179 -15.04 -2.04 12.34
CA ARG A 179 -14.88 -3.05 13.41
C ARG A 179 -13.47 -3.63 13.47
N ALA A 180 -12.84 -3.89 12.32
CA ALA A 180 -11.48 -4.40 12.27
C ALA A 180 -10.47 -3.43 12.90
N TRP A 181 -10.67 -2.13 12.75
CA TRP A 181 -9.85 -1.10 13.39
C TRP A 181 -9.98 -1.10 14.90
N GLU A 182 -11.20 -1.26 15.43
CA GLU A 182 -11.51 -1.24 16.87
C GLU A 182 -11.17 -2.57 17.58
N GLY A 183 -10.82 -3.61 16.83
CA GLY A 183 -10.47 -4.91 17.39
C GLY A 183 -9.28 -4.83 18.35
N THR A 184 -9.36 -5.57 19.47
CA THR A 184 -8.33 -5.53 20.54
C THR A 184 -6.93 -5.82 20.01
N SER A 185 -6.75 -6.86 19.21
CA SER A 185 -5.45 -7.22 18.63
C SER A 185 -4.92 -6.13 17.70
N ALA A 186 -5.79 -5.51 16.87
CA ALA A 186 -5.40 -4.42 15.98
C ALA A 186 -4.97 -3.18 16.77
N ARG A 187 -5.65 -2.86 17.88
CA ARG A 187 -5.29 -1.75 18.77
C ARG A 187 -3.94 -1.97 19.43
N LEU A 188 -3.71 -3.15 20.02
CA LEU A 188 -2.43 -3.49 20.65
C LEU A 188 -1.26 -3.43 19.66
N LEU A 189 -1.46 -3.92 18.43
CA LEU A 189 -0.45 -3.83 17.38
C LEU A 189 -0.13 -2.38 16.98
N ARG A 190 -1.14 -1.50 16.93
CA ARG A 190 -0.93 -0.08 16.64
C ARG A 190 -0.18 0.62 17.77
N GLU A 191 -0.57 0.39 19.02
CA GLU A 191 0.12 0.92 20.20
C GLU A 191 1.59 0.49 20.25
N ALA A 192 1.89 -0.77 19.93
CA ALA A 192 3.26 -1.27 19.81
C ALA A 192 4.06 -0.58 18.69
N LYS A 193 3.40 -0.04 17.66
CA LYS A 193 4.00 0.77 16.60
C LYS A 193 4.03 2.28 16.93
N GLY A 194 3.68 2.67 18.15
CA GLY A 194 3.72 4.06 18.61
C GLY A 194 2.49 4.89 18.23
N ALA A 195 1.38 4.26 17.84
CA ALA A 195 0.14 4.99 17.65
C ALA A 195 -0.42 5.48 19.00
N PRO A 196 -1.01 6.68 19.05
CA PRO A 196 -1.73 7.13 20.24
C PRO A 196 -2.97 6.25 20.49
N ALA A 197 -3.40 6.16 21.75
CA ALA A 197 -4.55 5.32 22.14
C ALA A 197 -5.86 5.71 21.44
N ASP A 198 -6.00 6.98 21.08
CA ASP A 198 -7.14 7.57 20.39
C ASP A 198 -6.96 7.67 18.87
N ALA A 199 -5.96 6.97 18.31
CA ALA A 199 -5.67 6.97 16.87
C ALA A 199 -6.93 6.67 16.03
N GLY A 200 -7.30 7.62 15.17
CA GLY A 200 -8.50 7.53 14.34
C GLY A 200 -8.29 6.79 13.02
N LEU A 201 -9.37 6.22 12.50
CA LEU A 201 -9.46 5.71 11.13
C LEU A 201 -10.41 6.58 10.33
N GLY A 202 -9.95 7.06 9.18
CA GLY A 202 -10.78 7.50 8.07
C GLY A 202 -10.82 6.40 7.00
N LEU A 203 -11.78 6.50 6.09
CA LEU A 203 -11.85 5.65 4.91
C LEU A 203 -11.97 6.52 3.66
N VAL A 204 -11.42 6.06 2.55
CA VAL A 204 -11.66 6.67 1.25
C VAL A 204 -12.40 5.68 0.35
N ILE A 205 -13.50 6.14 -0.25
CA ILE A 205 -14.28 5.43 -1.26
C ILE A 205 -13.87 6.02 -2.60
N GLN A 206 -13.22 5.23 -3.45
CA GLN A 206 -12.63 5.72 -4.70
C GLN A 206 -13.19 4.90 -5.87
N LYS A 207 -13.48 5.60 -6.98
CA LYS A 207 -13.79 4.94 -8.26
C LYS A 207 -12.61 4.06 -8.67
N MET A 208 -12.90 2.83 -9.09
CA MET A 208 -11.89 1.94 -9.65
C MET A 208 -11.40 2.46 -11.00
N ALA A 209 -10.10 2.37 -11.23
CA ALA A 209 -9.48 2.39 -12.54
C ALA A 209 -9.05 0.97 -12.89
N PHE A 210 -9.42 0.47 -14.05
CA PHE A 210 -9.17 -0.92 -14.39
C PHE A 210 -7.82 -1.08 -15.10
N GLY A 211 -6.92 -1.87 -14.51
CA GLY A 211 -5.67 -2.27 -15.15
C GLY A 211 -5.84 -3.49 -16.06
N VAL A 212 -7.06 -3.78 -16.50
CA VAL A 212 -7.42 -4.89 -17.38
C VAL A 212 -8.38 -4.39 -18.45
N GLY A 213 -8.33 -4.96 -19.64
CA GLY A 213 -9.19 -4.58 -20.77
C GLY A 213 -8.43 -4.44 -22.07
N ASP A 214 -9.08 -3.81 -23.05
CA ASP A 214 -8.49 -3.54 -24.36
C ASP A 214 -7.42 -2.44 -24.27
N GLY A 215 -6.51 -2.41 -25.22
CA GLY A 215 -5.40 -1.46 -25.25
C GLY A 215 -4.36 -1.69 -24.13
N GLU A 216 -3.47 -0.73 -23.94
CA GLU A 216 -2.47 -0.81 -22.86
C GLU A 216 -3.15 -0.59 -21.53
N SER A 217 -3.22 -1.65 -20.74
CA SER A 217 -3.85 -1.68 -19.43
C SER A 217 -3.01 -2.48 -18.44
N GLY A 218 -2.88 -1.97 -17.22
CA GLY A 218 -2.09 -2.60 -16.18
C GLY A 218 -1.99 -1.75 -14.91
N SER A 219 -1.33 -2.27 -13.90
CA SER A 219 -1.05 -1.52 -12.66
C SER A 219 0.41 -1.57 -12.28
N GLY A 220 0.86 -0.55 -11.57
CA GLY A 220 2.25 -0.41 -11.24
C GLY A 220 2.52 0.42 -9.99
N VAL A 221 3.77 0.33 -9.57
CA VAL A 221 4.33 1.12 -8.47
C VAL A 221 5.62 1.76 -8.96
N LEU A 222 5.78 3.05 -8.69
CA LEU A 222 6.94 3.86 -9.04
C LEU A 222 7.52 4.54 -7.80
N GLN A 223 8.84 4.56 -7.72
CA GLN A 223 9.62 5.42 -6.82
C GLN A 223 10.74 6.08 -7.65
N LEU A 224 11.09 7.34 -7.32
CA LEU A 224 12.20 8.06 -7.95
C LEU A 224 13.52 7.87 -7.20
N VAL A 225 13.52 7.07 -6.15
CA VAL A 225 14.65 6.84 -5.26
C VAL A 225 14.74 5.37 -4.88
N ASN A 226 15.95 4.90 -4.67
CA ASN A 226 16.21 3.57 -4.10
C ASN A 226 15.95 3.62 -2.58
N SER A 227 15.03 2.80 -2.09
CA SER A 227 14.60 2.76 -0.67
C SER A 227 15.69 2.28 0.30
N ASP A 228 16.68 1.54 -0.17
CA ASP A 228 17.77 1.03 0.65
C ASP A 228 18.93 2.03 0.77
N THR A 229 19.27 2.70 -0.34
CA THR A 229 20.44 3.60 -0.41
C THR A 229 20.08 5.08 -0.33
N GLY A 230 18.85 5.45 -0.69
CA GLY A 230 18.40 6.83 -0.81
C GLY A 230 18.93 7.57 -2.05
N GLN A 231 19.64 6.88 -2.94
CA GLN A 231 20.15 7.50 -4.16
C GLN A 231 19.03 7.67 -5.19
N PRO A 232 19.06 8.74 -6.00
CA PRO A 232 18.14 8.91 -7.12
C PRO A 232 18.20 7.70 -8.07
N GLN A 233 17.10 7.00 -8.20
CA GLN A 233 16.95 5.84 -9.07
C GLN A 233 15.47 5.56 -9.29
N ILE A 234 15.05 5.48 -10.53
CA ILE A 234 13.69 5.05 -10.85
C ILE A 234 13.60 3.55 -10.56
N THR A 235 12.75 3.18 -9.60
CA THR A 235 12.49 1.81 -9.18
C THR A 235 11.00 1.52 -9.17
N GLY A 236 10.66 0.25 -9.26
CA GLY A 236 9.28 -0.22 -9.28
C GLY A 236 9.01 -1.21 -10.39
N ARG A 237 7.76 -1.55 -10.58
CA ARG A 237 7.30 -2.52 -11.56
C ARG A 237 5.96 -2.10 -12.15
N TYR A 238 5.71 -2.56 -13.36
CA TYR A 238 4.42 -2.47 -14.03
C TYR A 238 4.01 -3.86 -14.52
N LEU A 239 2.79 -4.25 -14.24
CA LEU A 239 2.26 -5.53 -14.68
C LEU A 239 1.03 -5.27 -15.56
N ARG A 240 1.10 -5.73 -16.81
CA ARG A 240 -0.02 -5.68 -17.77
C ARG A 240 -1.16 -6.56 -17.32
N GLN A 241 -2.37 -6.18 -17.69
CA GLN A 241 -3.60 -6.94 -17.42
C GLN A 241 -3.71 -7.34 -15.94
N SER A 242 -3.42 -6.39 -15.05
CA SER A 242 -3.43 -6.59 -13.61
C SER A 242 -4.10 -5.46 -12.87
N GLN A 243 -4.65 -5.77 -11.71
CA GLN A 243 -5.33 -4.82 -10.85
C GLN A 243 -4.86 -4.95 -9.40
N GLY A 244 -4.57 -3.79 -8.81
CA GLY A 244 -4.16 -3.70 -7.43
C GLY A 244 -2.68 -4.05 -7.20
N ARG A 245 -2.21 -3.73 -6.00
CA ARG A 245 -0.80 -3.88 -5.60
C ARG A 245 -0.37 -5.34 -5.43
N GLU A 246 -1.29 -6.20 -5.06
CA GLU A 246 -1.01 -7.63 -4.80
C GLU A 246 -0.56 -8.36 -6.06
N SER A 247 -1.07 -7.96 -7.23
CA SER A 247 -0.65 -8.52 -8.51
C SER A 247 0.81 -8.21 -8.87
N LEU A 248 1.44 -7.23 -8.19
CA LEU A 248 2.85 -6.89 -8.35
C LEU A 248 3.79 -7.75 -7.49
N SER A 249 3.26 -8.49 -6.53
CA SER A 249 4.03 -9.46 -5.72
C SER A 249 4.37 -10.71 -6.50
N ASP A 250 3.54 -11.10 -7.46
CA ASP A 250 3.83 -12.16 -8.41
C ASP A 250 4.70 -11.59 -9.55
N LYS A 251 5.99 -11.85 -9.48
CA LYS A 251 6.99 -11.24 -10.35
C LYS A 251 7.00 -11.76 -11.79
N GLN A 252 6.16 -12.74 -12.13
CA GLN A 252 6.10 -13.29 -13.48
C GLN A 252 5.44 -12.28 -14.44
N GLY A 253 6.18 -11.90 -15.49
CA GLY A 253 5.68 -11.01 -16.53
C GLY A 253 5.68 -9.51 -16.21
N ALA A 254 6.10 -9.10 -15.01
CA ALA A 254 6.14 -7.68 -14.66
C ALA A 254 7.30 -6.97 -15.38
N LEU A 255 6.97 -5.87 -16.08
CA LEU A 255 7.95 -5.01 -16.75
C LEU A 255 8.76 -4.21 -15.73
N TYR A 256 10.04 -3.98 -16.06
CA TYR A 256 10.81 -2.92 -15.41
C TYR A 256 10.23 -1.55 -15.79
N LEU A 257 10.42 -0.53 -14.99
CA LEU A 257 9.99 0.82 -15.38
C LEU A 257 10.95 1.44 -16.40
N THR A 258 12.25 1.36 -16.12
CA THR A 258 13.32 1.83 -17.02
C THR A 258 13.99 0.68 -17.75
N ARG A 259 14.73 0.99 -18.80
CA ARG A 259 15.55 0.01 -19.54
C ARG A 259 16.41 -0.81 -18.59
N ASP A 260 16.31 -2.11 -18.70
CA ASP A 260 17.04 -3.06 -17.89
C ASP A 260 17.51 -4.24 -18.76
N ALA A 261 18.76 -4.68 -18.57
CA ALA A 261 19.32 -5.80 -19.32
C ALA A 261 18.62 -7.15 -19.01
N ARG A 262 17.86 -7.20 -17.90
CA ARG A 262 17.18 -8.41 -17.42
C ARG A 262 15.83 -8.66 -18.07
N GLY A 263 15.24 -7.66 -18.77
CA GLY A 263 13.95 -7.85 -19.41
C GLY A 263 13.30 -6.57 -19.96
N PRO A 264 12.07 -6.68 -20.49
CA PRO A 264 11.36 -5.57 -21.09
C PRO A 264 10.99 -4.50 -20.06
N SER A 265 10.79 -3.25 -20.52
CA SER A 265 10.48 -2.11 -19.67
C SER A 265 9.35 -1.26 -20.23
N LEU A 266 8.62 -0.59 -19.32
CA LEU A 266 7.59 0.38 -19.69
C LEU A 266 8.19 1.55 -20.52
N GLU A 267 9.42 1.96 -20.21
CA GLU A 267 10.14 2.99 -20.96
C GLU A 267 10.33 2.63 -22.44
N THR A 268 10.62 1.36 -22.74
CA THR A 268 10.83 0.92 -24.13
C THR A 268 9.54 0.63 -24.87
N GLU A 269 8.56 0.05 -24.18
CA GLU A 269 7.33 -0.42 -24.80
C GLU A 269 6.28 0.68 -24.90
N GLU A 270 6.16 1.53 -23.86
CA GLU A 270 5.15 2.59 -23.76
C GLU A 270 5.80 3.94 -23.41
N THR A 271 6.72 4.40 -24.26
CA THR A 271 7.56 5.57 -24.02
C THR A 271 6.76 6.84 -23.68
N SER A 272 5.60 7.05 -24.30
CA SER A 272 4.76 8.25 -24.06
C SER A 272 4.16 8.24 -22.64
N ILE A 273 3.61 7.11 -22.24
CA ILE A 273 3.01 6.91 -20.91
C ILE A 273 4.09 6.97 -19.83
N PHE A 274 5.24 6.33 -20.08
CA PHE A 274 6.38 6.41 -19.16
C PHE A 274 6.84 7.86 -18.93
N LYS A 275 7.02 8.65 -19.99
CA LYS A 275 7.41 10.08 -19.87
C LYS A 275 6.36 10.88 -19.10
N GLU A 276 5.09 10.64 -19.34
CA GLU A 276 4.00 11.29 -18.59
C GLU A 276 4.06 10.92 -17.11
N LEU A 277 4.21 9.63 -16.80
CA LEU A 277 4.32 9.11 -15.42
C LEU A 277 5.50 9.78 -14.68
N ILE A 278 6.69 9.82 -15.29
CA ILE A 278 7.87 10.45 -14.69
C ILE A 278 7.64 11.94 -14.44
N LYS A 279 7.10 12.68 -15.43
CA LYS A 279 6.78 14.11 -15.27
C LYS A 279 5.84 14.36 -14.08
N LYS A 280 4.81 13.52 -13.92
CA LYS A 280 3.87 13.63 -12.80
C LYS A 280 4.54 13.26 -11.48
N ALA A 281 5.40 12.26 -11.46
CA ALA A 281 6.16 11.84 -10.27
C ALA A 281 7.13 12.94 -9.79
N GLU A 282 7.85 13.59 -10.70
CA GLU A 282 8.72 14.73 -10.39
C GLU A 282 7.92 15.94 -9.86
N LEU A 283 6.75 16.21 -10.42
CA LEU A 283 5.84 17.22 -9.91
C LEU A 283 5.39 16.91 -8.49
N MET A 284 5.01 15.65 -8.23
CA MET A 284 4.65 15.18 -6.88
C MET A 284 5.82 15.38 -5.91
N ARG A 285 7.02 14.88 -6.24
CA ARG A 285 8.24 15.04 -5.43
C ARG A 285 8.45 16.52 -5.04
N LYS A 286 8.41 17.43 -6.02
CA LYS A 286 8.62 18.85 -5.81
C LYS A 286 7.53 19.51 -4.96
N LYS A 287 6.25 19.22 -5.24
CA LYS A 287 5.11 19.89 -4.61
C LYS A 287 4.71 19.27 -3.26
N LEU A 288 4.87 17.97 -3.11
CA LEU A 288 4.69 17.29 -1.83
C LEU A 288 5.91 17.45 -0.92
N ARG A 289 7.05 17.85 -1.50
CA ARG A 289 8.33 18.09 -0.81
C ARG A 289 8.87 16.82 -0.13
N GLU A 290 8.66 15.66 -0.79
CA GLU A 290 9.00 14.34 -0.25
C GLU A 290 9.22 13.34 -1.39
N GLU A 291 10.00 12.30 -1.11
CA GLU A 291 10.09 11.14 -2.00
C GLU A 291 8.88 10.23 -1.78
N MET A 292 8.17 9.97 -2.87
CA MET A 292 6.91 9.25 -2.83
C MET A 292 7.01 7.90 -3.55
N GLN A 293 6.36 6.89 -2.99
CA GLN A 293 5.95 5.71 -3.71
C GLN A 293 4.58 5.98 -4.31
N ILE A 294 4.48 5.89 -5.62
CA ILE A 294 3.30 6.22 -6.41
C ILE A 294 2.66 4.93 -6.88
N GLU A 295 1.41 4.71 -6.52
CA GLU A 295 0.58 3.64 -7.06
C GLU A 295 -0.18 4.20 -8.27
N PHE A 296 -0.07 3.54 -9.40
CA PHE A 296 -0.72 3.98 -10.64
C PHE A 296 -1.38 2.82 -11.38
N THR A 297 -2.36 3.16 -12.19
CA THR A 297 -3.01 2.26 -13.14
C THR A 297 -3.04 2.92 -14.51
N ILE A 298 -2.78 2.13 -15.52
CA ILE A 298 -3.02 2.50 -16.91
C ILE A 298 -4.31 1.76 -17.32
N GLU A 299 -5.31 2.49 -17.76
CA GLU A 299 -6.57 1.98 -18.24
C GLU A 299 -6.76 2.41 -19.70
N ASN A 300 -6.68 1.48 -20.61
CA ASN A 300 -6.81 1.75 -22.06
C ASN A 300 -5.91 2.91 -22.51
N GLY A 301 -4.64 2.89 -22.13
CA GLY A 301 -3.64 3.93 -22.44
C GLY A 301 -3.73 5.21 -21.60
N GLN A 302 -4.71 5.35 -20.72
CA GLN A 302 -4.85 6.52 -19.84
C GLN A 302 -4.24 6.26 -18.47
N LEU A 303 -3.38 7.16 -18.02
CA LEU A 303 -2.72 7.08 -16.71
C LEU A 303 -3.63 7.59 -15.60
N HIS A 304 -3.78 6.81 -14.52
CA HIS A 304 -4.44 7.18 -13.28
C HIS A 304 -3.47 7.05 -12.10
N ILE A 305 -3.41 8.07 -11.24
CA ILE A 305 -2.64 8.04 -9.99
C ILE A 305 -3.60 7.65 -8.86
N LEU A 306 -3.38 6.48 -8.30
CA LEU A 306 -4.29 5.90 -7.29
C LEU A 306 -3.92 6.35 -5.87
N ASP A 307 -2.62 6.54 -5.60
CA ASP A 307 -2.11 6.94 -4.28
C ASP A 307 -0.68 7.45 -4.39
N GLY A 308 -0.26 8.17 -3.36
CA GLY A 308 1.13 8.54 -3.13
C GLY A 308 1.43 8.42 -1.64
N ILE A 309 2.29 7.49 -1.29
CA ILE A 309 2.73 7.30 0.08
C ILE A 309 4.22 7.66 0.19
N ARG A 310 4.63 8.11 1.37
CA ARG A 310 6.05 8.36 1.64
C ARG A 310 6.83 7.05 1.44
N VAL A 311 7.97 7.11 0.74
CA VAL A 311 8.83 5.93 0.54
C VAL A 311 9.27 5.38 1.90
N THR A 312 9.01 4.10 2.13
CA THR A 312 9.59 3.37 3.27
C THR A 312 11.09 3.25 3.05
N ARG A 313 11.89 3.69 4.02
CA ARG A 313 13.33 3.86 3.86
C ARG A 313 14.11 3.38 5.06
N ARG A 314 15.27 2.80 4.81
CA ARG A 314 16.25 2.46 5.85
C ARG A 314 16.90 3.72 6.43
N PRO A 315 17.52 3.67 7.62
CA PRO A 315 18.19 4.82 8.24
C PRO A 315 19.15 5.56 7.29
N ARG A 316 19.99 4.83 6.57
CA ARG A 316 20.91 5.38 5.57
C ARG A 316 20.18 6.13 4.45
N ALA A 317 19.13 5.52 3.92
CA ALA A 317 18.33 6.13 2.86
C ALA A 317 17.62 7.40 3.37
N ALA A 318 17.14 7.41 4.60
CA ALA A 318 16.50 8.58 5.21
C ALA A 318 17.43 9.81 5.21
N VAL A 319 18.68 9.62 5.63
CA VAL A 319 19.69 10.70 5.60
C VAL A 319 20.00 11.14 4.18
N THR A 320 20.26 10.18 3.28
CA THR A 320 20.59 10.49 1.86
C THR A 320 19.45 11.25 1.19
N ILE A 321 18.20 10.84 1.39
CA ILE A 321 16.99 11.49 0.86
C ILE A 321 16.87 12.92 1.40
N ALA A 322 17.01 13.12 2.70
CA ALA A 322 16.93 14.45 3.32
C ALA A 322 17.99 15.40 2.74
N VAL A 323 19.22 14.93 2.57
CA VAL A 323 20.32 15.68 1.95
C VAL A 323 20.02 15.98 0.48
N SER A 324 19.52 15.00 -0.28
CA SER A 324 19.17 15.19 -1.70
C SER A 324 18.07 16.25 -1.87
N LEU A 325 16.98 16.16 -1.09
CA LEU A 325 15.89 17.13 -1.14
C LEU A 325 16.35 18.56 -0.80
N ALA A 326 17.30 18.69 0.16
CA ALA A 326 17.88 19.99 0.49
C ALA A 326 18.82 20.51 -0.61
N LYS A 327 19.64 19.66 -1.22
CA LYS A 327 20.50 20.03 -2.38
C LYS A 327 19.66 20.49 -3.57
N ASP A 328 18.54 19.83 -3.83
CA ASP A 328 17.60 20.18 -4.89
C ASP A 328 16.73 21.40 -4.54
N LYS A 329 16.95 22.04 -3.38
CA LYS A 329 16.20 23.20 -2.88
C LYS A 329 14.69 22.95 -2.76
N ILE A 330 14.30 21.70 -2.55
CA ILE A 330 12.91 21.30 -2.31
C ILE A 330 12.53 21.56 -0.85
N ILE A 331 13.49 21.37 0.07
CA ILE A 331 13.37 21.68 1.51
C ILE A 331 14.57 22.50 1.96
N THR A 332 14.48 23.12 3.13
CA THR A 332 15.62 23.82 3.74
C THR A 332 16.56 22.82 4.44
N LYS A 333 17.78 23.26 4.80
CA LYS A 333 18.73 22.44 5.53
C LYS A 333 18.23 22.11 6.94
N GLU A 334 17.59 23.06 7.59
CA GLU A 334 16.97 22.92 8.91
C GLU A 334 15.84 21.88 8.85
N GLU A 335 14.99 21.97 7.84
CA GLU A 335 13.92 20.98 7.63
C GLU A 335 14.49 19.59 7.34
N ALA A 336 15.59 19.48 6.59
CA ALA A 336 16.26 18.21 6.33
C ALA A 336 16.77 17.56 7.64
N LEU A 337 17.37 18.38 8.54
CA LEU A 337 17.80 17.91 9.86
C LEU A 337 16.63 17.39 10.70
N MET A 338 15.51 18.12 10.71
CA MET A 338 14.31 17.71 11.46
C MET A 338 13.61 16.46 10.93
N ARG A 339 13.90 16.04 9.70
CA ARG A 339 13.34 14.84 9.08
C ARG A 339 14.11 13.56 9.35
N VAL A 340 15.31 13.68 9.92
CA VAL A 340 16.18 12.54 10.24
C VAL A 340 16.02 12.19 11.72
N ASP A 341 15.65 10.94 12.00
CA ASP A 341 15.62 10.42 13.37
C ASP A 341 17.05 10.36 13.91
N PRO A 342 17.36 10.97 15.09
CA PRO A 342 18.67 10.87 15.71
C PRO A 342 19.15 9.41 15.92
N ARG A 343 18.23 8.47 16.18
CA ARG A 343 18.55 7.04 16.29
C ARG A 343 19.11 6.47 14.99
N ALA A 344 18.54 6.90 13.85
CA ALA A 344 19.01 6.50 12.53
C ALA A 344 20.47 6.96 12.28
N VAL A 345 20.85 8.14 12.78
CA VAL A 345 22.25 8.61 12.70
C VAL A 345 23.15 7.75 13.57
N GLY A 346 22.71 7.39 14.78
CA GLY A 346 23.47 6.50 15.66
C GLY A 346 23.81 5.16 15.00
N GLU A 347 22.82 4.54 14.34
CA GLU A 347 23.04 3.29 13.61
C GLU A 347 24.07 3.42 12.49
N LEU A 348 24.17 4.57 11.83
CA LEU A 348 25.12 4.81 10.73
C LEU A 348 26.56 5.01 11.22
N LEU A 349 26.76 5.32 12.48
CA LEU A 349 28.09 5.47 13.09
C LEU A 349 28.74 4.12 13.42
N HIS A 350 27.95 3.03 13.45
CA HIS A 350 28.51 1.69 13.59
C HIS A 350 29.14 1.19 12.29
N ARG A 351 30.15 0.31 12.42
CA ARG A 351 30.78 -0.34 11.28
C ARG A 351 29.72 -1.09 10.48
N GLN A 352 29.79 -0.99 9.16
CA GLN A 352 28.86 -1.60 8.21
C GLN A 352 29.64 -2.53 7.27
N ILE A 353 28.99 -3.57 6.75
CA ILE A 353 29.56 -4.39 5.68
C ILE A 353 29.39 -3.61 4.36
N ASP A 354 30.45 -3.56 3.54
CA ASP A 354 30.36 -2.98 2.20
C ASP A 354 29.23 -3.69 1.40
N PRO A 355 28.24 -2.95 0.92
CA PRO A 355 27.16 -3.54 0.14
C PRO A 355 27.63 -4.23 -1.16
N ASN A 356 28.78 -3.83 -1.71
CA ASN A 356 29.36 -4.41 -2.92
C ASN A 356 30.35 -5.55 -2.64
N ALA A 357 30.63 -5.84 -1.35
CA ALA A 357 31.53 -6.94 -1.01
C ALA A 357 30.90 -8.30 -1.35
N GLU A 358 31.70 -9.18 -1.95
CA GLU A 358 31.31 -10.57 -2.15
C GLU A 358 31.08 -11.26 -0.79
N ARG A 359 29.97 -11.98 -0.65
CA ARG A 359 29.57 -12.55 0.63
C ARG A 359 29.34 -14.05 0.53
N ASN A 360 30.06 -14.80 1.35
CA ASN A 360 29.73 -16.21 1.60
C ASN A 360 28.88 -16.29 2.89
N ILE A 361 27.56 -16.47 2.72
CA ILE A 361 26.62 -16.49 3.83
C ILE A 361 26.55 -17.90 4.41
N LEU A 362 27.09 -18.08 5.62
CA LEU A 362 27.05 -19.36 6.33
C LEU A 362 25.72 -19.58 7.05
N ALA A 363 25.16 -18.54 7.65
CA ALA A 363 23.89 -18.61 8.39
C ALA A 363 23.19 -17.25 8.42
N LYS A 364 21.89 -17.24 8.73
CA LYS A 364 21.08 -16.05 8.99
C LYS A 364 20.57 -16.11 10.43
N GLY A 365 20.58 -14.98 11.13
CA GLY A 365 20.10 -14.85 12.51
C GLY A 365 19.29 -13.59 12.71
N VAL A 366 18.73 -13.42 13.92
CA VAL A 366 18.04 -12.20 14.35
C VAL A 366 19.07 -11.22 14.87
N ALA A 367 19.06 -9.98 14.36
CA ALA A 367 19.97 -8.94 14.79
C ALA A 367 19.57 -8.47 16.21
N ALA A 368 20.49 -8.58 17.17
CA ALA A 368 20.31 -8.12 18.54
C ALA A 368 20.97 -6.76 18.80
N SER A 369 21.88 -6.32 17.94
CA SER A 369 22.61 -5.06 18.03
C SER A 369 22.94 -4.53 16.63
N PRO A 370 22.99 -3.20 16.43
CA PRO A 370 23.40 -2.63 15.15
C PRO A 370 24.89 -2.81 14.89
N GLY A 371 25.27 -2.77 13.60
CA GLY A 371 26.66 -2.81 13.15
C GLY A 371 27.16 -4.16 12.68
N ALA A 372 28.46 -4.22 12.37
CA ALA A 372 29.14 -5.41 11.91
C ALA A 372 30.43 -5.60 12.72
N ALA A 373 30.73 -6.84 13.05
CA ALA A 373 31.98 -7.23 13.72
C ALA A 373 32.75 -8.24 12.85
N THR A 374 34.07 -8.19 12.93
CA THR A 374 34.97 -9.15 12.27
C THR A 374 35.92 -9.70 13.30
N GLY A 375 36.32 -10.96 13.16
CA GLY A 375 37.27 -11.59 14.06
C GLY A 375 37.34 -13.11 13.87
N ILE A 376 38.23 -13.73 14.62
CA ILE A 376 38.39 -15.18 14.67
C ILE A 376 37.20 -15.79 15.40
N VAL A 377 36.58 -16.82 14.85
CA VAL A 377 35.47 -17.52 15.49
C VAL A 377 35.98 -18.37 16.64
N VAL A 378 35.41 -18.17 17.83
CA VAL A 378 35.73 -18.91 19.04
C VAL A 378 34.44 -19.42 19.70
N PHE A 379 34.52 -20.57 20.39
CA PHE A 379 33.35 -21.27 20.94
C PHE A 379 33.29 -21.31 22.47
N SER A 380 34.31 -20.73 23.15
CA SER A 380 34.34 -20.65 24.60
C SER A 380 34.72 -19.25 25.09
N ALA A 381 34.22 -18.87 26.25
CA ALA A 381 34.52 -17.58 26.89
C ALA A 381 36.03 -17.45 27.17
N SER A 382 36.67 -18.53 27.61
CA SER A 382 38.13 -18.55 27.87
C SER A 382 38.97 -18.30 26.61
N ALA A 383 38.55 -18.85 25.46
CA ALA A 383 39.19 -18.58 24.19
C ALA A 383 38.99 -17.12 23.75
N ALA A 384 37.79 -16.56 23.97
CA ALA A 384 37.52 -15.15 23.67
C ALA A 384 38.39 -14.22 24.55
N GLN A 385 38.50 -14.50 25.83
CA GLN A 385 39.38 -13.76 26.78
C GLN A 385 40.85 -13.85 26.36
N SER A 386 41.31 -15.02 25.94
CA SER A 386 42.67 -15.21 25.43
C SER A 386 42.93 -14.40 24.13
N CYS A 387 41.98 -14.33 23.21
CA CYS A 387 42.07 -13.45 22.02
C CYS A 387 42.13 -11.99 22.42
N ALA A 388 41.25 -11.55 23.35
CA ALA A 388 41.24 -10.19 23.86
C ALA A 388 42.56 -9.80 24.53
N ALA A 389 43.14 -10.70 25.32
CA ALA A 389 44.44 -10.49 25.99
C ALA A 389 45.60 -10.33 24.97
N ARG A 390 45.47 -10.92 23.78
CA ARG A 390 46.44 -10.76 22.70
C ARG A 390 46.14 -9.58 21.74
N GLY A 391 45.03 -8.84 22.03
CA GLY A 391 44.58 -7.75 21.16
C GLY A 391 43.98 -8.22 19.83
N GLU A 392 43.60 -9.50 19.72
CA GLU A 392 42.99 -10.08 18.55
C GLU A 392 41.47 -9.96 18.61
N ALA A 393 40.85 -9.50 17.51
CA ALA A 393 39.40 -9.47 17.40
C ALA A 393 38.84 -10.88 17.25
N CYS A 394 37.78 -11.22 18.01
CA CYS A 394 37.12 -12.51 17.91
C CYS A 394 35.59 -12.37 17.90
N ILE A 395 34.93 -13.40 17.39
CA ILE A 395 33.48 -13.58 17.40
C ILE A 395 33.18 -14.82 18.24
N LEU A 396 32.56 -14.62 19.41
CA LEU A 396 32.13 -15.72 20.27
C LEU A 396 30.81 -16.29 19.77
N VAL A 397 30.80 -17.57 19.42
CA VAL A 397 29.61 -18.31 18.98
C VAL A 397 29.22 -19.30 20.04
N ARG A 398 28.04 -19.14 20.64
CA ARG A 398 27.49 -20.04 21.67
C ARG A 398 25.98 -20.16 21.52
N ARG A 399 25.41 -21.19 22.17
CA ARG A 399 23.94 -21.34 22.30
C ARG A 399 23.34 -20.22 23.13
N GLU A 400 24.02 -19.86 24.25
CA GLU A 400 23.66 -18.75 25.12
C GLU A 400 24.92 -18.02 25.52
N THR A 401 24.86 -16.69 25.63
CA THR A 401 25.93 -15.83 26.12
C THR A 401 25.47 -15.14 27.39
N SER A 402 26.34 -15.09 28.41
CA SER A 402 26.14 -14.28 29.61
C SER A 402 27.02 -13.02 29.57
N PRO A 403 26.65 -11.95 30.28
CA PRO A 403 27.43 -10.72 30.35
C PRO A 403 28.79 -10.89 31.04
N GLU A 404 29.01 -11.98 31.77
CA GLU A 404 30.23 -12.29 32.53
C GLU A 404 31.43 -12.64 31.67
#